data_d3892bf74a146bc25170184ea97a2f65
#
_entry.id   d3892bf74a146bc25170184ea97a2f65
#
_cell.length_a   1.000
_cell.length_b   1.000
_cell.length_c   1.000
_cell.angle_alpha   90.00
_cell.angle_beta   90.00
_cell.angle_gamma   90.00
#
_symmetry.space_group_name_H-M   'P 1'
#
loop_
_entity.id
_entity.type
_entity.pdbx_description
1 polymer ?
#
loop_
_entity_poly.entity_id
_entity_poly.type
_entity_poly.pdbx_seq_one_letter_code
_entity_poly.pdbx_strand_id
1 'polypeptide(L)'
;MIIISISTPFEQTARKTDFTFLQDILQSNRRNAIIEIFYIMNYTYSYILRPSSRRQRKTMPKIEVNEKLFFNLLDKKYDYDTLEQKLTYAKAELDEKPDMSKPENERVIKIELNDTNRPDLWSTNGVARQLKLHEGGKTVDYNTFMSRKGDIKDFGNRIVNVDAELKDIRPYMVAFVISGKPIDDPMLKDIIQTQEKLAWNFGRKRKSISMGVYRIADISFPVKYHAVDPDKTSFVPLQCTEPMTCRQILTEHPKGKDFGWILQDKKKFPLLSDAKNEVLSMAPIINSATLGAVQVGDKGLMVELTGDNMENLILSANIVACDFADCGYKIEPICVKHPYETGFGKDIVVPFYYQPSTKAKLSRINKLLGTDFTQEKVIDALTRMGSTVTAQKDGDDVEFTLFPAPYRNDFLHEVDIIEDVMIGAGLENFEPETPSDFTIGRLLPITYLSRKAKTLMVGLGYQEMIFNYVGSKKDYIDNMLIDPKHVIEIANPMSENYQFVRSDILSSLLRAESKSANAIFPHKIFEIGKVAYLCEEENTGTRTRQNLGFLTAANNANFNDAASEVSALLYFLDHTYEVTESDDPRFIPGRQAAVLANGKKIGIFGEIHPQVLENWSITVPCVGGEIDLEEMAQH
;
A
#
# COMPACT_ATOMS: atom_id res chain seq x y z
N MET A 1 -11.24 -3.00 -38.66
CA MET A 1 -12.64 -2.68 -38.33
C MET A 1 -13.21 -3.94 -37.69
N ILE A 2 -13.16 -4.02 -36.36
CA ILE A 2 -13.61 -5.20 -35.61
C ILE A 2 -14.93 -4.84 -34.97
N ILE A 3 -15.98 -5.56 -35.32
CA ILE A 3 -17.33 -5.46 -34.73
C ILE A 3 -17.39 -6.50 -33.61
N ILE A 4 -17.45 -6.05 -32.36
CA ILE A 4 -17.76 -6.90 -31.21
C ILE A 4 -19.26 -6.80 -30.96
N SER A 5 -19.97 -7.91 -31.13
CA SER A 5 -21.38 -8.05 -30.77
C SER A 5 -21.48 -8.44 -29.29
N ILE A 6 -22.07 -7.56 -28.48
CA ILE A 6 -22.45 -7.85 -27.09
C ILE A 6 -23.94 -7.59 -26.97
N SER A 7 -24.71 -8.60 -26.58
CA SER A 7 -26.17 -8.54 -26.41
C SER A 7 -26.54 -8.63 -24.93
N THR A 8 -27.02 -7.54 -24.35
CA THR A 8 -27.85 -7.52 -23.13
C THR A 8 -28.88 -6.37 -23.16
N PRO A 9 -30.02 -6.48 -22.46
CA PRO A 9 -31.24 -5.64 -22.69
C PRO A 9 -31.17 -4.17 -22.25
N PHE A 10 -30.01 -3.66 -21.77
CA PHE A 10 -29.88 -2.27 -21.30
C PHE A 10 -29.36 -1.29 -22.36
N GLU A 11 -29.12 -1.75 -23.59
CA GLU A 11 -28.37 -1.03 -24.63
C GLU A 11 -29.21 -0.18 -25.60
N GLN A 12 -30.52 -0.13 -25.47
CA GLN A 12 -31.32 0.56 -26.51
C GLN A 12 -31.44 2.09 -26.36
N THR A 13 -31.07 2.67 -25.22
CA THR A 13 -31.21 4.11 -24.97
C THR A 13 -29.93 4.93 -25.19
N ALA A 14 -28.74 4.32 -25.11
CA ALA A 14 -27.46 5.01 -25.28
C ALA A 14 -26.97 5.11 -26.74
N ARG A 15 -27.48 4.29 -27.64
CA ARG A 15 -26.94 4.14 -29.02
C ARG A 15 -27.26 5.25 -30.02
N LYS A 16 -28.15 6.16 -29.73
CA LYS A 16 -28.55 7.19 -30.72
C LYS A 16 -27.81 8.51 -30.59
N THR A 17 -27.26 8.81 -29.44
CA THR A 17 -26.58 10.10 -29.16
C THR A 17 -25.07 10.06 -29.44
N ASP A 18 -24.45 8.91 -29.25
CA ASP A 18 -22.98 8.82 -29.35
C ASP A 18 -22.45 8.63 -30.78
N PHE A 19 -23.27 8.10 -31.69
CA PHE A 19 -22.83 7.85 -33.08
C PHE A 19 -22.81 9.10 -33.95
N THR A 20 -23.69 10.05 -33.71
CA THR A 20 -23.71 11.33 -34.41
C THR A 20 -22.55 12.22 -33.98
N PHE A 21 -22.19 12.20 -32.69
CA PHE A 21 -21.06 12.96 -32.14
C PHE A 21 -19.70 12.45 -32.67
N LEU A 22 -19.54 11.13 -32.81
CA LEU A 22 -18.33 10.53 -33.39
C LEU A 22 -18.16 10.80 -34.90
N GLN A 23 -19.27 10.89 -35.67
CA GLN A 23 -19.24 11.25 -37.08
C GLN A 23 -18.85 12.70 -37.31
N ASP A 24 -19.32 13.62 -36.46
CA ASP A 24 -18.99 15.04 -36.53
C ASP A 24 -17.50 15.31 -36.17
N ILE A 25 -16.93 14.58 -35.23
CA ILE A 25 -15.50 14.66 -34.85
C ILE A 25 -14.60 14.16 -36.00
N LEU A 26 -14.96 13.07 -36.67
CA LEU A 26 -14.19 12.51 -37.78
C LEU A 26 -14.21 13.40 -39.04
N GLN A 27 -15.22 14.22 -39.21
CA GLN A 27 -15.30 15.18 -40.33
C GLN A 27 -14.53 16.49 -40.10
N SER A 28 -14.14 16.81 -38.85
CA SER A 28 -13.55 18.13 -38.51
C SER A 28 -12.05 18.29 -38.71
N ASN A 29 -11.34 17.29 -39.18
CA ASN A 29 -9.89 17.30 -39.57
C ASN A 29 -8.95 18.13 -38.66
N ARG A 30 -9.14 18.14 -37.34
CA ARG A 30 -8.30 18.88 -36.38
C ARG A 30 -7.43 17.94 -35.54
N ARG A 31 -6.14 18.24 -35.45
CA ARG A 31 -5.15 17.51 -34.62
C ARG A 31 -5.54 17.38 -33.14
N ASN A 32 -6.37 18.28 -32.62
CA ASN A 32 -6.85 18.23 -31.24
C ASN A 32 -7.92 17.15 -30.98
N ALA A 33 -8.63 16.67 -32.02
CA ALA A 33 -9.64 15.64 -31.87
C ALA A 33 -9.08 14.27 -31.42
N ILE A 34 -7.82 13.98 -31.74
CA ILE A 34 -7.16 12.73 -31.31
C ILE A 34 -6.86 12.75 -29.80
N ILE A 35 -6.53 13.88 -29.25
CA ILE A 35 -6.26 14.05 -27.81
C ILE A 35 -7.56 13.95 -27.02
N GLU A 36 -8.65 14.53 -27.50
CA GLU A 36 -9.98 14.41 -26.88
C GLU A 36 -10.52 12.98 -26.94
N ILE A 37 -10.31 12.26 -28.06
CA ILE A 37 -10.67 10.83 -28.15
C ILE A 37 -9.86 9.98 -27.18
N PHE A 38 -8.57 10.27 -26.97
CA PHE A 38 -7.75 9.59 -25.97
C PHE A 38 -8.21 9.90 -24.53
N TYR A 39 -8.65 11.12 -24.27
CA TYR A 39 -9.19 11.53 -22.97
C TYR A 39 -10.55 10.89 -22.69
N ILE A 40 -11.45 10.86 -23.68
CA ILE A 40 -12.76 10.21 -23.59
C ILE A 40 -12.61 8.68 -23.49
N MET A 41 -11.68 8.06 -24.24
CA MET A 41 -11.44 6.62 -24.12
C MET A 41 -10.84 6.24 -22.74
N ASN A 42 -9.94 7.01 -22.18
CA ASN A 42 -9.44 6.79 -20.82
C ASN A 42 -10.52 7.02 -19.75
N TYR A 43 -11.38 8.03 -19.93
CA TYR A 43 -12.50 8.30 -19.01
C TYR A 43 -13.58 7.20 -19.09
N THR A 44 -13.88 6.72 -20.29
CA THR A 44 -14.86 5.64 -20.50
C THR A 44 -14.30 4.28 -20.03
N TYR A 45 -13.00 4.03 -20.19
CA TYR A 45 -12.35 2.81 -19.70
C TYR A 45 -12.33 2.73 -18.16
N SER A 46 -12.20 3.85 -17.47
CA SER A 46 -12.27 3.90 -16.01
C SER A 46 -13.71 3.69 -15.47
N TYR A 47 -14.73 3.99 -16.27
CA TYR A 47 -16.15 3.82 -15.91
C TYR A 47 -16.70 2.41 -16.18
N ILE A 48 -16.22 1.73 -17.22
CA ILE A 48 -16.67 0.38 -17.63
C ILE A 48 -16.07 -0.73 -16.74
N LEU A 49 -14.97 -0.47 -16.05
CA LEU A 49 -14.29 -1.42 -15.15
C LEU A 49 -14.70 -1.32 -13.68
N ARG A 50 -15.89 -0.77 -13.34
CA ARG A 50 -16.43 -0.91 -11.99
C ARG A 50 -17.13 -2.27 -11.84
N PRO A 51 -16.48 -3.30 -11.23
CA PRO A 51 -17.19 -4.53 -10.92
C PRO A 51 -18.14 -4.25 -9.75
N SER A 52 -19.40 -4.60 -9.92
CA SER A 52 -20.41 -4.64 -8.88
C SER A 52 -20.16 -5.81 -7.92
N SER A 53 -19.07 -5.77 -7.18
CA SER A 53 -18.88 -6.57 -5.98
C SER A 53 -17.94 -5.79 -5.08
N ARG A 54 -18.35 -5.55 -3.84
CA ARG A 54 -17.55 -4.97 -2.76
C ARG A 54 -16.33 -5.87 -2.49
N ARG A 55 -15.31 -5.80 -3.35
CA ARG A 55 -13.96 -6.24 -3.01
C ARG A 55 -13.34 -5.13 -2.19
N GLN A 56 -12.96 -5.43 -0.95
CA GLN A 56 -12.07 -4.59 -0.17
C GLN A 56 -10.79 -4.37 -0.99
N ARG A 57 -10.72 -3.26 -1.74
CA ARG A 57 -9.44 -2.73 -2.17
C ARG A 57 -8.63 -2.52 -0.89
N LYS A 58 -7.34 -2.86 -0.86
CA LYS A 58 -6.39 -2.27 0.08
C LYS A 58 -6.36 -0.78 -0.30
N THR A 59 -7.27 -0.02 0.26
CA THR A 59 -7.39 1.41 0.04
C THR A 59 -6.32 2.09 0.88
N MET A 60 -5.75 3.15 0.34
CA MET A 60 -5.01 4.17 1.09
C MET A 60 -5.80 4.54 2.36
N PRO A 61 -5.15 4.98 3.44
CA PRO A 61 -5.87 5.35 4.65
C PRO A 61 -6.94 6.38 4.34
N LYS A 62 -8.21 6.05 4.62
CA LYS A 62 -9.34 6.98 4.53
C LYS A 62 -9.81 7.31 5.92
N ILE A 63 -10.11 8.59 6.14
CA ILE A 63 -10.72 9.05 7.38
C ILE A 63 -12.11 9.63 7.10
N GLU A 64 -13.00 9.44 8.05
CA GLU A 64 -14.34 10.02 8.05
C GLU A 64 -14.36 11.16 9.09
N VAL A 65 -14.47 12.40 8.63
CA VAL A 65 -14.42 13.58 9.47
C VAL A 65 -15.81 14.19 9.65
N ASN A 66 -16.20 14.46 10.88
CA ASN A 66 -17.42 15.25 11.13
C ASN A 66 -17.21 16.67 10.63
N GLU A 67 -18.07 17.15 9.72
CA GLU A 67 -17.94 18.44 9.04
C GLU A 67 -17.81 19.60 10.03
N LYS A 68 -18.68 19.63 11.04
CA LYS A 68 -18.70 20.70 12.05
C LYS A 68 -17.44 20.70 12.91
N LEU A 69 -16.99 19.53 13.36
CA LEU A 69 -15.76 19.40 14.13
C LEU A 69 -14.56 19.87 13.32
N PHE A 70 -14.45 19.43 12.07
CA PHE A 70 -13.34 19.76 11.18
C PHE A 70 -13.21 21.27 10.93
N PHE A 71 -14.30 21.93 10.51
CA PHE A 71 -14.27 23.37 10.27
C PHE A 71 -14.10 24.21 11.55
N ASN A 72 -14.54 23.71 12.69
CA ASN A 72 -14.25 24.35 13.99
C ASN A 72 -12.77 24.29 14.35
N LEU A 73 -12.09 23.17 14.08
CA LEU A 73 -10.65 23.01 14.32
C LEU A 73 -9.82 23.85 13.35
N LEU A 74 -10.29 23.97 12.12
CA LEU A 74 -9.67 24.79 11.08
C LEU A 74 -9.85 26.29 11.31
N ASP A 75 -10.81 26.71 12.15
CA ASP A 75 -11.26 28.12 12.34
C ASP A 75 -11.74 28.78 11.04
N LYS A 76 -12.11 27.99 10.03
CA LYS A 76 -12.52 28.50 8.71
C LYS A 76 -13.40 27.47 8.01
N LYS A 77 -14.42 27.94 7.29
CA LYS A 77 -15.28 27.09 6.48
C LYS A 77 -14.97 27.33 5.00
N TYR A 78 -14.83 26.24 4.24
CA TYR A 78 -14.67 26.24 2.78
C TYR A 78 -15.89 25.60 2.12
N ASP A 79 -16.17 25.98 0.88
CA ASP A 79 -16.90 25.12 -0.03
C ASP A 79 -16.06 23.90 -0.39
N TYR A 80 -16.69 22.85 -0.90
CA TYR A 80 -15.99 21.57 -1.11
C TYR A 80 -15.00 21.59 -2.27
N ASP A 81 -15.17 22.46 -3.26
CA ASP A 81 -14.25 22.59 -4.39
C ASP A 81 -12.97 23.30 -3.93
N THR A 82 -13.11 24.32 -3.10
CA THR A 82 -11.97 24.96 -2.41
C THR A 82 -11.29 23.99 -1.43
N LEU A 83 -12.07 23.23 -0.66
CA LEU A 83 -11.51 22.23 0.27
C LEU A 83 -10.68 21.19 -0.46
N GLU A 84 -11.15 20.68 -1.60
CA GLU A 84 -10.43 19.70 -2.42
C GLU A 84 -9.06 20.23 -2.84
N GLN A 85 -8.99 21.48 -3.29
CA GLN A 85 -7.73 22.14 -3.62
C GLN A 85 -6.81 22.28 -2.39
N LYS A 86 -7.37 22.65 -1.22
CA LYS A 86 -6.58 22.86 0.00
C LYS A 86 -6.06 21.53 0.59
N LEU A 87 -6.76 20.43 0.42
CA LEU A 87 -6.35 19.11 0.93
C LEU A 87 -4.99 18.67 0.36
N THR A 88 -4.57 19.16 -0.80
CA THR A 88 -3.24 18.89 -1.37
C THR A 88 -2.11 19.29 -0.43
N TYR A 89 -2.27 20.35 0.39
CA TYR A 89 -1.29 20.79 1.39
C TYR A 89 -1.18 19.85 2.61
N ALA A 90 -2.14 18.95 2.76
CA ALA A 90 -2.12 17.86 3.73
C ALA A 90 -1.84 16.49 3.04
N LYS A 91 -1.37 16.50 1.78
CA LYS A 91 -1.15 15.29 0.97
C LYS A 91 -2.39 14.38 0.93
N ALA A 92 -3.55 14.99 0.81
CA ALA A 92 -4.85 14.36 0.91
C ALA A 92 -5.77 14.75 -0.26
N GLU A 93 -6.78 13.94 -0.48
CA GLU A 93 -7.80 14.14 -1.52
C GLU A 93 -9.21 14.00 -0.93
N LEU A 94 -10.18 14.71 -1.51
CA LEU A 94 -11.57 14.59 -1.15
C LEU A 94 -12.17 13.33 -1.81
N ASP A 95 -12.38 12.26 -1.03
CA ASP A 95 -12.93 11.01 -1.55
C ASP A 95 -14.44 11.09 -1.79
N GLU A 96 -15.17 11.71 -0.86
CA GLU A 96 -16.62 11.84 -0.95
C GLU A 96 -17.10 13.11 -0.22
N LYS A 97 -17.90 13.91 -0.94
CA LYS A 97 -18.61 15.06 -0.35
C LYS A 97 -19.70 14.58 0.60
N PRO A 98 -20.02 15.33 1.67
CA PRO A 98 -21.03 14.89 2.64
C PRO A 98 -22.42 14.90 2.03
N ASP A 99 -23.29 14.09 2.62
CA ASP A 99 -24.72 14.08 2.31
C ASP A 99 -25.38 15.36 2.80
N MET A 100 -25.72 16.25 1.88
CA MET A 100 -26.30 17.55 2.16
C MET A 100 -27.75 17.48 2.67
N SER A 101 -28.41 16.33 2.60
CA SER A 101 -29.73 16.14 3.20
C SER A 101 -29.70 16.03 4.73
N LYS A 102 -28.51 15.75 5.30
CA LYS A 102 -28.30 15.64 6.75
C LYS A 102 -28.03 16.98 7.40
N PRO A 103 -28.41 17.15 8.69
CA PRO A 103 -28.00 18.31 9.47
C PRO A 103 -26.47 18.44 9.53
N GLU A 104 -25.94 19.66 9.61
CA GLU A 104 -24.50 19.94 9.60
C GLU A 104 -23.69 19.15 10.65
N ASN A 105 -24.26 18.97 11.83
CA ASN A 105 -23.62 18.20 12.91
C ASN A 105 -23.54 16.68 12.64
N GLU A 106 -24.27 16.17 11.65
CA GLU A 106 -24.27 14.76 11.25
C GLU A 106 -23.59 14.51 9.91
N ARG A 107 -23.15 15.59 9.23
CA ARG A 107 -22.44 15.48 7.96
C ARG A 107 -21.04 14.93 8.16
N VAL A 108 -20.62 14.04 7.26
CA VAL A 108 -19.32 13.39 7.26
C VAL A 108 -18.64 13.62 5.92
N ILE A 109 -17.45 14.19 5.96
CA ILE A 109 -16.55 14.33 4.81
C ILE A 109 -15.62 13.12 4.81
N LYS A 110 -15.42 12.49 3.65
CA LYS A 110 -14.44 11.40 3.52
C LYS A 110 -13.19 11.91 2.83
N ILE A 111 -12.06 11.74 3.49
CA ILE A 111 -10.75 12.19 3.05
C ILE A 111 -9.86 10.97 2.84
N GLU A 112 -9.26 10.83 1.67
CA GLU A 112 -8.23 9.84 1.35
C GLU A 112 -6.85 10.45 1.54
N LEU A 113 -5.97 9.72 2.23
CA LEU A 113 -4.62 10.16 2.57
C LEU A 113 -3.62 9.38 1.73
N ASN A 114 -2.85 10.06 0.90
CA ASN A 114 -1.98 9.44 -0.08
C ASN A 114 -0.66 8.96 0.52
N ASP A 115 -0.20 9.61 1.60
CA ASP A 115 1.07 9.33 2.25
C ASP A 115 0.94 8.40 3.46
N THR A 116 1.80 7.39 3.52
CA THR A 116 1.89 6.43 4.63
C THR A 116 2.95 6.80 5.67
N ASN A 117 3.83 7.76 5.37
CA ASN A 117 4.90 8.26 6.25
C ASN A 117 4.45 9.40 7.18
N ARG A 118 3.21 9.92 7.02
CA ARG A 118 2.61 10.99 7.81
C ARG A 118 1.43 10.47 8.66
N PRO A 119 1.67 9.62 9.68
CA PRO A 119 0.61 9.09 10.53
C PRO A 119 -0.12 10.17 11.34
N ASP A 120 0.49 11.34 11.53
CA ASP A 120 -0.12 12.52 12.15
C ASP A 120 -1.31 13.08 11.36
N LEU A 121 -1.39 12.81 10.05
CA LEU A 121 -2.50 13.24 9.20
C LEU A 121 -3.70 12.26 9.21
N TRP A 122 -3.60 11.11 9.88
CA TRP A 122 -4.68 10.11 9.88
C TRP A 122 -5.78 10.39 10.91
N SER A 123 -5.95 11.63 11.30
CA SER A 123 -6.99 12.13 12.20
C SER A 123 -7.63 13.40 11.65
N THR A 124 -8.83 13.71 12.13
CA THR A 124 -9.51 14.97 11.85
C THR A 124 -8.64 16.17 12.25
N ASN A 125 -8.02 16.06 13.44
CA ASN A 125 -7.15 17.10 14.00
C ASN A 125 -5.89 17.30 13.17
N GLY A 126 -5.24 16.22 12.74
CA GLY A 126 -4.01 16.28 11.95
C GLY A 126 -4.19 17.01 10.63
N VAL A 127 -5.24 16.67 9.87
CA VAL A 127 -5.55 17.35 8.60
C VAL A 127 -5.95 18.81 8.87
N ALA A 128 -6.83 19.08 9.83
CA ALA A 128 -7.24 20.44 10.16
C ALA A 128 -6.06 21.32 10.59
N ARG A 129 -5.17 20.78 11.45
CA ARG A 129 -3.93 21.43 11.89
C ARG A 129 -3.02 21.80 10.72
N GLN A 130 -2.78 20.86 9.79
CA GLN A 130 -1.93 21.09 8.64
C GLN A 130 -2.49 22.19 7.73
N LEU A 131 -3.78 22.17 7.43
CA LEU A 131 -4.42 23.21 6.63
C LEU A 131 -4.42 24.56 7.34
N LYS A 132 -4.70 24.59 8.65
CA LYS A 132 -4.65 25.82 9.46
C LYS A 132 -3.26 26.46 9.45
N LEU A 133 -2.20 25.67 9.63
CA LEU A 133 -0.80 26.14 9.57
C LEU A 133 -0.46 26.69 8.19
N HIS A 134 -0.85 25.99 7.13
CA HIS A 134 -0.60 26.43 5.76
C HIS A 134 -1.27 27.77 5.44
N GLU A 135 -2.41 28.06 6.03
CA GLU A 135 -3.10 29.35 5.93
C GLU A 135 -2.51 30.45 6.85
N GLY A 136 -1.42 30.19 7.53
CA GLY A 136 -0.78 31.12 8.46
C GLY A 136 -1.43 31.20 9.83
N GLY A 137 -2.35 30.28 10.15
CA GLY A 137 -2.94 30.11 11.48
C GLY A 137 -1.94 29.56 12.49
N LYS A 138 -2.31 29.62 13.77
CA LYS A 138 -1.46 29.15 14.86
C LYS A 138 -2.08 27.92 15.52
N THR A 139 -1.25 26.96 15.86
CA THR A 139 -1.59 25.87 16.78
C THR A 139 -1.48 26.34 18.24
N VAL A 140 -1.88 25.48 19.18
CA VAL A 140 -1.54 25.66 20.60
C VAL A 140 -0.02 25.54 20.80
N ASP A 141 0.50 26.19 21.82
CA ASP A 141 1.92 26.04 22.18
C ASP A 141 2.13 24.68 22.88
N TYR A 142 2.66 23.74 22.16
CA TYR A 142 2.93 22.38 22.68
C TYR A 142 4.01 22.36 23.77
N ASN A 143 4.86 23.40 23.90
CA ASN A 143 5.85 23.48 24.97
C ASN A 143 5.19 23.57 26.36
N THR A 144 3.90 23.87 26.45
CA THR A 144 3.16 23.91 27.72
C THR A 144 3.06 22.54 28.38
N PHE A 145 3.11 21.46 27.60
CA PHE A 145 3.02 20.07 28.09
C PHE A 145 4.13 19.15 27.56
N MET A 146 4.78 19.48 26.46
CA MET A 146 5.93 18.73 25.95
C MET A 146 7.15 18.93 26.84
N SER A 147 7.88 17.86 27.12
CA SER A 147 9.18 17.92 27.76
C SER A 147 10.30 17.73 26.75
N ARG A 148 11.53 18.10 27.15
CA ARG A 148 12.73 17.62 26.48
C ARG A 148 13.12 16.26 27.04
N LYS A 149 13.84 15.45 26.28
CA LYS A 149 14.35 14.15 26.76
C LYS A 149 15.17 14.37 28.04
N GLY A 150 14.74 13.74 29.13
CA GLY A 150 15.38 13.86 30.45
C GLY A 150 14.69 14.80 31.43
N ASP A 151 13.81 15.68 30.98
CA ASP A 151 13.01 16.53 31.88
C ASP A 151 11.82 15.72 32.38
N ILE A 152 11.81 15.37 33.66
CA ILE A 152 10.68 14.69 34.29
C ILE A 152 9.70 15.74 34.80
N LYS A 153 8.50 15.78 34.22
CA LYS A 153 7.38 16.60 34.72
C LYS A 153 6.79 15.96 35.98
N ASP A 154 6.23 16.79 36.84
CA ASP A 154 5.50 16.31 38.02
C ASP A 154 4.28 15.48 37.56
N PHE A 155 4.30 14.19 37.85
CA PHE A 155 3.25 13.22 37.54
C PHE A 155 2.46 12.83 38.80
N GLY A 156 2.82 13.36 39.96
CA GLY A 156 2.18 13.03 41.24
C GLY A 156 2.26 11.53 41.56
N ASN A 157 1.11 10.92 41.86
CA ASN A 157 1.01 9.48 42.11
C ASN A 157 0.70 8.64 40.86
N ARG A 158 0.65 9.25 39.66
CA ARG A 158 0.31 8.57 38.42
C ARG A 158 1.51 7.77 37.87
N ILE A 159 1.62 6.55 38.34
CA ILE A 159 2.70 5.62 37.99
C ILE A 159 2.11 4.36 37.37
N VAL A 160 2.76 3.86 36.31
CA VAL A 160 2.56 2.53 35.77
C VAL A 160 3.84 1.72 35.98
N ASN A 161 3.72 0.55 36.57
CA ASN A 161 4.84 -0.37 36.73
C ASN A 161 4.76 -1.48 35.71
N VAL A 162 5.83 -1.67 34.92
CA VAL A 162 5.96 -2.70 33.89
C VAL A 162 6.67 -3.92 34.48
N ASP A 163 6.13 -5.10 34.26
CA ASP A 163 6.72 -6.37 34.70
C ASP A 163 7.88 -6.79 33.77
N ALA A 164 8.95 -7.33 34.38
CA ALA A 164 10.13 -7.84 33.67
C ALA A 164 9.79 -8.97 32.69
N GLU A 165 8.79 -9.81 32.99
CA GLU A 165 8.36 -10.92 32.15
C GLU A 165 7.76 -10.47 30.79
N LEU A 166 7.37 -9.21 30.67
CA LEU A 166 6.83 -8.67 29.41
C LEU A 166 7.88 -8.42 28.34
N LYS A 167 9.18 -8.48 28.68
CA LYS A 167 10.30 -8.20 27.76
C LYS A 167 10.21 -8.99 26.45
N ASP A 168 9.82 -10.26 26.51
CA ASP A 168 9.73 -11.15 25.35
C ASP A 168 8.29 -11.35 24.84
N ILE A 169 7.33 -10.64 25.44
CA ILE A 169 5.91 -10.74 25.09
C ILE A 169 5.47 -9.47 24.36
N ARG A 170 5.44 -8.34 25.10
CA ARG A 170 5.08 -7.00 24.61
C ARG A 170 5.77 -5.96 25.51
N PRO A 171 7.03 -5.60 25.19
CA PRO A 171 7.94 -5.01 26.18
C PRO A 171 7.62 -3.59 26.58
N TYR A 172 7.01 -2.79 25.71
CA TYR A 172 6.97 -1.35 25.92
C TYR A 172 5.57 -0.83 26.14
N MET A 173 5.47 0.17 27.01
CA MET A 173 4.27 0.94 27.25
C MET A 173 4.61 2.41 27.47
N VAL A 174 3.73 3.29 27.00
CA VAL A 174 3.70 4.72 27.34
C VAL A 174 2.26 5.13 27.67
N ALA A 175 2.09 6.15 28.51
CA ALA A 175 0.76 6.61 28.88
C ALA A 175 0.76 8.10 29.28
N PHE A 176 -0.39 8.74 29.11
CA PHE A 176 -0.65 10.11 29.60
C PHE A 176 -2.14 10.27 29.91
N VAL A 177 -2.50 11.37 30.57
CA VAL A 177 -3.89 11.72 30.88
C VAL A 177 -4.30 12.94 30.06
N ILE A 178 -5.54 12.92 29.59
CA ILE A 178 -6.22 14.12 29.09
C ILE A 178 -7.33 14.51 30.05
N SER A 179 -7.53 15.82 30.24
CA SER A 179 -8.57 16.35 31.12
C SER A 179 -9.13 17.68 30.63
N GLY A 180 -10.26 18.09 31.16
CA GLY A 180 -10.84 19.41 30.88
C GLY A 180 -12.33 19.36 30.55
N LYS A 181 -12.71 19.54 29.32
CA LYS A 181 -14.11 19.55 28.88
C LYS A 181 -14.65 18.12 28.72
N PRO A 182 -15.98 17.92 28.85
CA PRO A 182 -16.60 16.64 28.56
C PRO A 182 -16.39 16.21 27.11
N ILE A 183 -16.20 14.90 26.90
CA ILE A 183 -16.15 14.28 25.56
C ILE A 183 -17.56 14.30 24.97
N ASP A 184 -17.71 14.83 23.76
CA ASP A 184 -18.95 14.75 22.99
C ASP A 184 -18.92 13.57 21.98
N ASP A 185 -20.05 13.27 21.31
CA ASP A 185 -20.17 12.14 20.40
C ASP A 185 -19.25 12.26 19.16
N PRO A 186 -19.12 13.43 18.48
CA PRO A 186 -18.17 13.58 17.39
C PRO A 186 -16.72 13.32 17.83
N MET A 187 -16.31 13.83 18.99
CA MET A 187 -14.98 13.62 19.52
C MET A 187 -14.72 12.17 19.91
N LEU A 188 -15.69 11.48 20.50
CA LEU A 188 -15.56 10.06 20.82
C LEU A 188 -15.36 9.21 19.57
N LYS A 189 -16.11 9.49 18.50
CA LYS A 189 -15.96 8.82 17.20
C LYS A 189 -14.60 9.07 16.58
N ASP A 190 -14.11 10.31 16.65
CA ASP A 190 -12.79 10.68 16.14
C ASP A 190 -11.65 10.01 16.91
N ILE A 191 -11.74 9.93 18.25
CA ILE A 191 -10.80 9.18 19.11
C ILE A 191 -10.72 7.72 18.67
N ILE A 192 -11.88 7.06 18.52
CA ILE A 192 -11.94 5.64 18.11
C ILE A 192 -11.33 5.47 16.73
N GLN A 193 -11.64 6.36 15.78
CA GLN A 193 -11.09 6.30 14.44
C GLN A 193 -9.56 6.48 14.44
N THR A 194 -9.04 7.49 15.14
CA THR A 194 -7.59 7.76 15.26
C THR A 194 -6.87 6.56 15.87
N GLN A 195 -7.43 5.99 16.95
CA GLN A 195 -6.93 4.77 17.56
C GLN A 195 -6.85 3.62 16.56
N GLU A 196 -7.92 3.39 15.80
CA GLU A 196 -7.97 2.31 14.82
C GLU A 196 -6.97 2.54 13.67
N LYS A 197 -6.87 3.77 13.14
CA LYS A 197 -5.93 4.07 12.04
C LYS A 197 -4.48 3.93 12.48
N LEU A 198 -4.10 4.45 13.63
CA LEU A 198 -2.75 4.29 14.18
C LEU A 198 -2.44 2.82 14.46
N ALA A 199 -3.33 2.08 15.12
CA ALA A 199 -3.10 0.68 15.47
C ALA A 199 -3.12 -0.26 14.25
N TRP A 200 -3.96 0.01 13.26
CA TRP A 200 -4.10 -0.85 12.08
C TRP A 200 -2.99 -0.64 11.06
N ASN A 201 -2.73 0.62 10.69
CA ASN A 201 -1.76 0.96 9.64
C ASN A 201 -0.33 1.04 10.22
N PHE A 202 -0.04 2.04 11.02
CA PHE A 202 1.28 2.27 11.61
C PHE A 202 1.64 1.16 12.61
N GLY A 203 0.68 0.70 13.40
CA GLY A 203 0.81 -0.39 14.36
C GLY A 203 0.80 -1.80 13.75
N ARG A 204 0.77 -1.96 12.42
CA ARG A 204 0.78 -3.25 11.72
C ARG A 204 -0.27 -4.21 12.28
N LYS A 205 -1.55 -3.82 12.23
CA LYS A 205 -2.68 -4.55 12.79
C LYS A 205 -2.48 -4.86 14.28
N ARG A 206 -2.16 -3.85 15.08
CA ARG A 206 -1.91 -3.90 16.55
C ARG A 206 -0.65 -4.65 16.98
N LYS A 207 0.14 -5.23 16.07
CA LYS A 207 1.38 -5.92 16.44
C LYS A 207 2.38 -4.95 17.05
N SER A 208 2.75 -3.90 16.32
CA SER A 208 3.77 -2.94 16.76
C SER A 208 3.23 -1.86 17.69
N ILE A 209 1.97 -1.42 17.50
CA ILE A 209 1.32 -0.44 18.35
C ILE A 209 -0.13 -0.85 18.56
N SER A 210 -0.59 -0.82 19.80
CA SER A 210 -2.00 -0.75 20.16
C SER A 210 -2.22 0.40 21.11
N MET A 211 -3.40 0.98 21.09
CA MET A 211 -3.81 2.10 21.95
C MET A 211 -5.08 1.72 22.70
N GLY A 212 -5.10 1.97 23.99
CA GLY A 212 -6.25 1.88 24.88
C GLY A 212 -6.62 3.24 25.43
N VAL A 213 -7.91 3.46 25.65
CA VAL A 213 -8.43 4.70 26.26
C VAL A 213 -9.38 4.30 27.38
N TYR A 214 -9.22 4.91 28.58
CA TYR A 214 -9.93 4.54 29.79
C TYR A 214 -10.41 5.76 30.55
N ARG A 215 -11.50 5.63 31.31
CA ARG A 215 -12.02 6.68 32.21
C ARG A 215 -11.10 6.86 33.40
N ILE A 216 -10.40 8.00 33.50
CA ILE A 216 -9.41 8.25 34.54
C ILE A 216 -10.03 8.28 35.95
N ALA A 217 -11.28 8.70 36.08
CA ALA A 217 -11.96 8.82 37.37
C ALA A 217 -12.11 7.49 38.09
N ASP A 218 -12.14 6.38 37.39
CA ASP A 218 -12.37 5.05 37.92
C ASP A 218 -11.07 4.29 38.23
N ILE A 219 -9.90 4.82 37.78
CA ILE A 219 -8.59 4.17 37.89
C ILE A 219 -7.89 4.53 39.19
N SER A 220 -7.45 3.53 39.95
CA SER A 220 -6.63 3.68 41.15
C SER A 220 -5.14 3.45 40.80
N PHE A 221 -4.28 4.46 41.00
CA PHE A 221 -2.83 4.31 40.82
C PHE A 221 -2.12 3.70 42.03
N PRO A 222 -0.98 2.98 41.86
CA PRO A 222 -0.29 2.71 40.59
C PRO A 222 -0.98 1.63 39.75
N VAL A 223 -0.94 1.80 38.42
CA VAL A 223 -1.36 0.78 37.45
C VAL A 223 -0.23 -0.23 37.26
N LYS A 224 -0.56 -1.48 36.99
CA LYS A 224 0.37 -2.56 36.71
C LYS A 224 0.19 -3.03 35.26
N TYR A 225 1.27 -3.06 34.50
CA TYR A 225 1.33 -3.73 33.21
C TYR A 225 2.15 -5.00 33.39
N HIS A 226 1.49 -6.15 33.44
CA HIS A 226 2.11 -7.39 33.91
C HIS A 226 1.70 -8.61 33.09
N ALA A 227 2.50 -9.67 33.19
CA ALA A 227 2.28 -10.93 32.50
C ALA A 227 1.44 -11.88 33.36
N VAL A 228 0.33 -12.39 32.81
CA VAL A 228 -0.60 -13.28 33.54
C VAL A 228 -0.72 -14.66 32.89
N ASP A 229 -1.13 -15.65 33.68
CA ASP A 229 -1.52 -16.97 33.20
C ASP A 229 -2.89 -16.84 32.49
N PRO A 230 -2.98 -17.11 31.19
CA PRO A 230 -4.20 -16.87 30.43
C PRO A 230 -5.36 -17.82 30.76
N ASP A 231 -5.09 -18.94 31.37
CA ASP A 231 -6.09 -19.95 31.69
C ASP A 231 -6.68 -19.73 33.09
N LYS A 232 -5.97 -18.96 33.96
CA LYS A 232 -6.40 -18.66 35.35
C LYS A 232 -6.93 -17.26 35.54
N THR A 233 -6.60 -16.35 34.61
CA THR A 233 -7.00 -14.93 34.72
C THR A 233 -8.23 -14.69 33.88
N SER A 234 -9.28 -14.11 34.47
CA SER A 234 -10.54 -13.78 33.82
C SER A 234 -10.99 -12.36 34.13
N PHE A 235 -11.72 -11.77 33.21
CA PHE A 235 -12.40 -10.48 33.36
C PHE A 235 -13.58 -10.39 32.40
N VAL A 236 -14.45 -9.40 32.55
CA VAL A 236 -15.53 -9.15 31.58
C VAL A 236 -15.01 -8.27 30.47
N PRO A 237 -14.87 -8.79 29.21
CA PRO A 237 -14.39 -8.01 28.09
C PRO A 237 -15.43 -7.00 27.63
N LEU A 238 -14.99 -5.93 26.97
CA LEU A 238 -15.86 -4.88 26.44
C LEU A 238 -16.95 -5.47 25.53
N GLN A 239 -18.18 -5.02 25.70
CA GLN A 239 -19.40 -5.51 25.01
C GLN A 239 -19.87 -6.91 25.47
N CYS A 240 -19.30 -7.46 26.53
CA CYS A 240 -19.78 -8.68 27.16
C CYS A 240 -20.37 -8.38 28.57
N THR A 241 -21.17 -9.31 29.07
CA THR A 241 -21.75 -9.25 30.43
C THR A 241 -21.16 -10.30 31.37
N GLU A 242 -20.58 -11.35 30.81
CA GLU A 242 -20.03 -12.48 31.56
C GLU A 242 -18.50 -12.48 31.54
N PRO A 243 -17.83 -12.92 32.60
CA PRO A 243 -16.39 -13.05 32.64
C PRO A 243 -15.91 -14.16 31.74
N MET A 244 -14.80 -13.92 31.04
CA MET A 244 -14.11 -14.88 30.20
C MET A 244 -12.64 -14.98 30.62
N THR A 245 -12.03 -16.15 30.56
CA THR A 245 -10.58 -16.27 30.73
C THR A 245 -9.86 -15.59 29.58
N CYS A 246 -8.63 -15.13 29.80
CA CYS A 246 -7.83 -14.53 28.74
C CYS A 246 -7.67 -15.46 27.52
N ARG A 247 -7.62 -16.77 27.75
CA ARG A 247 -7.57 -17.78 26.68
C ARG A 247 -8.89 -17.86 25.91
N GLN A 248 -10.02 -17.87 26.61
CA GLN A 248 -11.34 -17.86 25.96
C GLN A 248 -11.55 -16.58 25.13
N ILE A 249 -11.10 -15.43 25.63
CA ILE A 249 -11.16 -14.18 24.87
C ILE A 249 -10.42 -14.32 23.53
N LEU A 250 -9.25 -14.97 23.50
CA LEU A 250 -8.49 -15.17 22.27
C LEU A 250 -9.25 -16.03 21.25
N THR A 251 -9.93 -17.07 21.70
CA THR A 251 -10.54 -18.09 20.82
C THR A 251 -12.00 -17.79 20.47
N GLU A 252 -12.76 -17.19 21.39
CA GLU A 252 -14.22 -17.07 21.28
C GLU A 252 -14.67 -15.64 20.96
N HIS A 253 -13.99 -14.60 21.54
CA HIS A 253 -14.38 -13.21 21.35
C HIS A 253 -14.02 -12.73 19.92
N PRO A 254 -14.88 -11.92 19.24
CA PRO A 254 -14.57 -11.41 17.88
C PRO A 254 -13.21 -10.72 17.77
N LYS A 255 -12.86 -9.83 18.72
CA LYS A 255 -11.53 -9.17 18.73
C LYS A 255 -10.38 -10.15 19.01
N GLY A 256 -10.63 -11.25 19.73
CA GLY A 256 -9.66 -12.33 19.89
C GLY A 256 -9.40 -13.07 18.58
N LYS A 257 -10.45 -13.36 17.83
CA LYS A 257 -10.33 -13.99 16.48
C LYS A 257 -9.59 -13.10 15.49
N ASP A 258 -9.80 -11.77 15.57
CA ASP A 258 -9.13 -10.80 14.68
C ASP A 258 -7.65 -10.61 15.02
N PHE A 259 -7.29 -10.57 16.31
CA PHE A 259 -5.96 -10.15 16.79
C PHE A 259 -5.25 -11.19 17.65
N GLY A 260 -5.87 -12.30 17.99
CA GLY A 260 -5.33 -13.33 18.89
C GLY A 260 -4.03 -13.96 18.39
N TRP A 261 -3.79 -13.96 17.08
CA TRP A 261 -2.56 -14.42 16.46
C TRP A 261 -1.30 -13.72 17.02
N ILE A 262 -1.44 -12.51 17.62
CA ILE A 262 -0.33 -11.76 18.22
C ILE A 262 0.17 -12.46 19.49
N LEU A 263 -0.72 -13.14 20.22
CA LEU A 263 -0.45 -13.75 21.53
C LEU A 263 -0.55 -15.29 21.53
N GLN A 264 -1.01 -15.91 20.46
CA GLN A 264 -1.31 -17.35 20.44
C GLN A 264 -0.11 -18.24 20.84
N ASP A 265 1.11 -17.83 20.46
CA ASP A 265 2.35 -18.56 20.73
C ASP A 265 2.98 -18.18 22.09
N LYS A 266 2.36 -17.29 22.84
CA LYS A 266 2.87 -16.83 24.13
C LYS A 266 2.31 -17.67 25.28
N LYS A 267 3.17 -18.00 26.25
CA LYS A 267 2.78 -18.76 27.45
C LYS A 267 2.02 -17.90 28.45
N LYS A 268 2.32 -16.61 28.52
CA LYS A 268 1.67 -15.61 29.36
C LYS A 268 1.16 -14.47 28.49
N PHE A 269 0.09 -13.80 28.95
CA PHE A 269 -0.51 -12.67 28.24
C PHE A 269 -0.32 -11.36 28.99
N PRO A 270 -0.15 -10.22 28.27
CA PRO A 270 -0.02 -8.92 28.91
C PRO A 270 -1.39 -8.42 29.37
N LEU A 271 -1.46 -7.94 30.60
CA LEU A 271 -2.66 -7.42 31.23
C LEU A 271 -2.35 -6.07 31.90
N LEU A 272 -3.28 -5.13 31.78
CA LEU A 272 -3.29 -3.92 32.58
C LEU A 272 -4.29 -4.06 33.71
N SER A 273 -3.87 -3.76 34.95
CA SER A 273 -4.74 -3.68 36.11
C SER A 273 -4.39 -2.50 37.01
N ASP A 274 -5.36 -1.96 37.70
CA ASP A 274 -5.18 -0.87 38.66
C ASP A 274 -4.65 -1.35 40.03
N ALA A 275 -4.50 -0.44 41.00
CA ALA A 275 -4.03 -0.77 42.34
C ALA A 275 -5.00 -1.67 43.12
N LYS A 276 -6.27 -1.72 42.73
CA LYS A 276 -7.30 -2.60 43.32
C LYS A 276 -7.37 -3.96 42.63
N ASN A 277 -6.51 -4.19 41.61
CA ASN A 277 -6.49 -5.35 40.70
C ASN A 277 -7.72 -5.42 39.76
N GLU A 278 -8.46 -4.31 39.57
CA GLU A 278 -9.46 -4.22 38.54
C GLU A 278 -8.77 -4.15 37.13
N VAL A 279 -9.27 -4.95 36.21
CA VAL A 279 -8.66 -5.06 34.88
C VAL A 279 -9.07 -3.88 34.00
N LEU A 280 -8.09 -3.22 33.38
CA LEU A 280 -8.29 -2.21 32.33
C LEU A 280 -8.42 -2.86 30.95
N SER A 281 -7.44 -3.72 30.62
CA SER A 281 -7.40 -4.39 29.31
C SER A 281 -6.48 -5.59 29.29
N MET A 282 -6.68 -6.45 28.29
CA MET A 282 -5.72 -7.43 27.80
C MET A 282 -5.10 -6.90 26.49
N ALA A 283 -3.99 -6.17 26.60
CA ALA A 283 -3.31 -5.58 25.44
C ALA A 283 -2.69 -6.67 24.54
N PRO A 284 -2.73 -6.57 23.20
CA PRO A 284 -3.36 -5.55 22.37
C PRO A 284 -4.80 -5.90 21.93
N ILE A 285 -5.48 -6.81 22.63
CA ILE A 285 -6.70 -7.48 22.17
C ILE A 285 -7.95 -6.65 22.46
N ILE A 286 -8.24 -6.42 23.78
CA ILE A 286 -9.50 -5.82 24.18
C ILE A 286 -9.45 -5.15 25.56
N ASN A 287 -10.23 -4.08 25.74
CA ASN A 287 -10.48 -3.43 27.01
C ASN A 287 -11.50 -4.22 27.85
N SER A 288 -11.53 -3.98 29.16
CA SER A 288 -12.58 -4.49 30.02
C SER A 288 -13.88 -3.67 29.91
N ALA A 289 -14.98 -4.28 30.25
CA ALA A 289 -16.28 -3.61 30.31
C ALA A 289 -16.39 -2.64 31.53
N THR A 290 -15.61 -2.85 32.59
CA THR A 290 -15.64 -2.05 33.80
C THR A 290 -14.87 -0.73 33.68
N LEU A 291 -13.58 -0.79 33.47
CA LEU A 291 -12.70 0.40 33.39
C LEU A 291 -12.44 0.89 31.98
N GLY A 292 -12.64 0.03 30.97
CA GLY A 292 -12.27 0.28 29.58
C GLY A 292 -13.35 0.89 28.69
N ALA A 293 -14.53 1.21 29.23
CA ALA A 293 -15.66 1.74 28.46
C ALA A 293 -15.76 3.27 28.60
N VAL A 294 -15.16 4.00 27.66
CA VAL A 294 -15.30 5.47 27.55
C VAL A 294 -16.70 5.84 27.06
N GLN A 295 -17.28 6.89 27.66
CA GLN A 295 -18.62 7.36 27.37
C GLN A 295 -18.65 8.86 27.06
N VAL A 296 -19.68 9.27 26.31
CA VAL A 296 -20.00 10.70 26.15
C VAL A 296 -20.24 11.32 27.53
N GLY A 297 -19.61 12.47 27.77
CA GLY A 297 -19.68 13.16 29.09
C GLY A 297 -18.46 12.95 29.98
N ASP A 298 -17.57 12.00 29.70
CA ASP A 298 -16.33 11.81 30.43
C ASP A 298 -15.44 13.05 30.36
N LYS A 299 -14.89 13.49 31.50
CA LYS A 299 -14.09 14.73 31.60
C LYS A 299 -12.58 14.48 31.63
N GLY A 300 -12.18 13.24 31.74
CA GLY A 300 -10.77 12.86 31.75
C GLY A 300 -10.56 11.42 31.35
N LEU A 301 -9.55 11.19 30.53
CA LEU A 301 -9.21 9.87 30.03
C LEU A 301 -7.73 9.59 30.26
N MET A 302 -7.40 8.35 30.57
CA MET A 302 -6.06 7.81 30.46
C MET A 302 -5.91 7.22 29.06
N VAL A 303 -4.89 7.65 28.36
CA VAL A 303 -4.47 7.09 27.06
C VAL A 303 -3.22 6.26 27.31
N GLU A 304 -3.24 5.00 26.86
CA GLU A 304 -2.09 4.12 26.90
C GLU A 304 -1.76 3.59 25.50
N LEU A 305 -0.48 3.37 25.26
CA LEU A 305 -0.01 2.68 24.05
C LEU A 305 0.99 1.59 24.47
N THR A 306 0.79 0.38 23.91
CA THR A 306 1.73 -0.75 24.12
C THR A 306 2.25 -1.27 22.79
N GLY A 307 3.47 -1.80 22.80
CA GLY A 307 4.08 -2.30 21.57
C GLY A 307 5.46 -2.93 21.73
N ASP A 308 6.07 -3.18 20.55
CA ASP A 308 7.41 -3.77 20.40
C ASP A 308 8.49 -2.74 19.99
N ASN A 309 8.10 -1.49 19.69
CA ASN A 309 9.01 -0.42 19.30
C ASN A 309 8.70 0.86 20.09
N MET A 310 9.62 1.28 20.97
CA MET A 310 9.42 2.42 21.86
C MET A 310 9.30 3.75 21.10
N GLU A 311 10.09 3.96 20.06
CA GLU A 311 10.07 5.19 19.26
C GLU A 311 8.70 5.40 18.59
N ASN A 312 8.15 4.34 18.01
CA ASN A 312 6.81 4.38 17.42
C ASN A 312 5.71 4.66 18.46
N LEU A 313 5.87 4.15 19.68
CA LEU A 313 4.94 4.45 20.78
C LEU A 313 5.00 5.92 21.19
N ILE A 314 6.21 6.48 21.32
CA ILE A 314 6.41 7.90 21.65
C ILE A 314 5.82 8.79 20.57
N LEU A 315 6.09 8.50 19.28
CA LEU A 315 5.50 9.24 18.17
C LEU A 315 3.97 9.22 18.21
N SER A 316 3.38 8.04 18.37
CA SER A 316 1.93 7.90 18.43
C SER A 316 1.34 8.63 19.64
N ALA A 317 2.01 8.58 20.81
CA ALA A 317 1.60 9.36 21.99
C ALA A 317 1.68 10.87 21.73
N ASN A 318 2.73 11.33 21.05
CA ASN A 318 2.88 12.74 20.67
C ASN A 318 1.78 13.19 19.71
N ILE A 319 1.46 12.39 18.67
CA ILE A 319 0.37 12.67 17.72
C ILE A 319 -0.94 12.85 18.49
N VAL A 320 -1.32 11.85 19.29
CA VAL A 320 -2.60 11.85 20.00
C VAL A 320 -2.66 12.98 21.04
N ALA A 321 -1.56 13.24 21.75
CA ALA A 321 -1.50 14.35 22.71
C ALA A 321 -1.66 15.73 22.03
N CYS A 322 -1.04 15.94 20.86
CA CYS A 322 -1.22 17.16 20.08
C CYS A 322 -2.67 17.30 19.58
N ASP A 323 -3.27 16.22 19.09
CA ASP A 323 -4.67 16.21 18.64
C ASP A 323 -5.64 16.61 19.76
N PHE A 324 -5.45 16.08 20.96
CA PHE A 324 -6.26 16.49 22.12
C PHE A 324 -5.99 17.92 22.56
N ALA A 325 -4.74 18.36 22.53
CA ALA A 325 -4.38 19.73 22.88
C ALA A 325 -5.01 20.74 21.91
N ASP A 326 -5.02 20.46 20.59
CA ASP A 326 -5.68 21.29 19.57
C ASP A 326 -7.20 21.37 19.80
N CYS A 327 -7.79 20.31 20.37
CA CYS A 327 -9.17 20.33 20.83
C CYS A 327 -9.39 21.06 22.16
N GLY A 328 -8.35 21.60 22.79
CA GLY A 328 -8.44 22.37 24.04
C GLY A 328 -8.45 21.53 25.31
N TYR A 329 -8.03 20.25 25.25
CA TYR A 329 -7.80 19.44 26.45
C TYR A 329 -6.42 19.71 27.05
N LYS A 330 -6.31 19.51 28.37
CA LYS A 330 -5.02 19.53 29.09
C LYS A 330 -4.38 18.16 29.01
N ILE A 331 -3.07 18.13 28.75
CA ILE A 331 -2.27 16.92 28.74
C ILE A 331 -1.49 16.84 30.05
N GLU A 332 -1.66 15.74 30.79
CA GLU A 332 -1.04 15.53 32.08
C GLU A 332 -0.19 14.25 32.07
N PRO A 333 1.01 14.28 32.69
CA PRO A 333 1.96 13.18 32.59
C PRO A 333 1.57 11.98 33.45
N ILE A 334 1.98 10.79 32.96
CA ILE A 334 2.09 9.53 33.70
C ILE A 334 3.53 9.07 33.60
N CYS A 335 4.12 8.57 34.70
CA CYS A 335 5.43 7.92 34.67
C CYS A 335 5.25 6.41 34.47
N VAL A 336 5.76 5.88 33.35
CA VAL A 336 5.80 4.44 33.08
C VAL A 336 7.20 3.91 33.39
N LYS A 337 7.31 3.05 34.41
CA LYS A 337 8.57 2.50 34.92
C LYS A 337 8.83 1.13 34.32
N HIS A 338 9.86 1.04 33.48
CA HIS A 338 10.31 -0.22 32.89
C HIS A 338 11.45 -0.81 33.74
N PRO A 339 11.49 -2.13 33.96
CA PRO A 339 12.57 -2.79 34.68
C PRO A 339 13.84 -2.93 33.84
N TYR A 340 13.79 -2.66 32.55
CA TYR A 340 14.87 -2.75 31.56
C TYR A 340 15.01 -1.46 30.76
N GLU A 341 16.16 -1.28 30.10
CA GLU A 341 16.42 -0.15 29.20
C GLU A 341 15.56 -0.19 27.95
N THR A 342 15.03 0.98 27.56
CA THR A 342 14.11 1.13 26.41
C THR A 342 14.73 1.89 25.22
N GLY A 343 15.98 2.31 25.31
CA GLY A 343 16.60 3.26 24.36
C GLY A 343 16.33 4.73 24.72
N PHE A 344 15.32 5.01 25.55
CA PHE A 344 14.96 6.34 26.06
C PHE A 344 15.07 6.44 27.60
N GLY A 345 15.63 5.42 28.25
CA GLY A 345 15.74 5.26 29.68
C GLY A 345 14.70 4.26 30.22
N LYS A 346 14.65 4.11 31.54
CA LYS A 346 13.72 3.20 32.23
C LYS A 346 12.40 3.88 32.61
N ASP A 347 12.47 5.12 33.03
CA ASP A 347 11.32 5.92 33.42
C ASP A 347 10.89 6.79 32.23
N ILE A 348 9.75 6.50 31.64
CA ILE A 348 9.24 7.17 30.46
C ILE A 348 8.04 8.04 30.83
N VAL A 349 8.14 9.33 30.50
CA VAL A 349 7.08 10.32 30.70
C VAL A 349 6.78 11.01 29.38
N VAL A 350 5.72 10.60 28.70
CA VAL A 350 5.28 11.17 27.42
C VAL A 350 4.24 12.29 27.65
N PRO A 351 4.06 13.20 26.66
CA PRO A 351 4.80 13.38 25.41
C PRO A 351 6.10 14.16 25.58
N PHE A 352 7.05 13.97 24.66
CA PHE A 352 8.31 14.73 24.64
C PHE A 352 8.94 14.80 23.22
N TYR A 353 9.80 15.83 23.01
CA TYR A 353 10.56 15.95 21.76
C TYR A 353 11.73 14.95 21.73
N TYR A 354 11.83 14.15 20.68
CA TYR A 354 12.90 13.17 20.50
C TYR A 354 13.50 13.20 19.10
N GLN A 355 12.85 13.88 18.15
CA GLN A 355 13.24 13.89 16.76
C GLN A 355 14.57 14.62 16.55
N PRO A 356 15.49 14.07 15.73
CA PRO A 356 16.69 14.79 15.32
C PRO A 356 16.35 15.94 14.37
N SER A 357 17.20 16.96 14.35
CA SER A 357 17.14 17.99 13.32
C SER A 357 17.74 17.48 12.01
N THR A 358 17.23 17.98 10.88
CA THR A 358 17.72 17.67 9.52
C THR A 358 18.17 18.96 8.84
N LYS A 359 19.11 18.88 7.91
CA LYS A 359 19.70 20.04 7.24
C LYS A 359 19.53 19.98 5.74
N ALA A 360 19.38 21.15 5.11
CA ALA A 360 19.39 21.32 3.64
C ALA A 360 20.00 22.67 3.27
N LYS A 361 20.62 22.75 2.08
CA LYS A 361 21.19 24.00 1.54
C LYS A 361 20.25 24.66 0.54
N LEU A 362 20.23 25.99 0.52
CA LEU A 362 19.41 26.79 -0.40
C LEU A 362 19.70 26.44 -1.87
N SER A 363 20.98 26.35 -2.22
CA SER A 363 21.40 25.97 -3.59
C SER A 363 20.87 24.59 -3.99
N ARG A 364 20.81 23.65 -3.05
CA ARG A 364 20.30 22.30 -3.29
C ARG A 364 18.80 22.28 -3.44
N ILE A 365 18.08 23.04 -2.61
CA ILE A 365 16.62 23.23 -2.70
C ILE A 365 16.28 23.80 -4.10
N ASN A 366 16.87 24.92 -4.47
CA ASN A 366 16.61 25.57 -5.75
C ASN A 366 16.97 24.70 -6.95
N LYS A 367 18.10 23.99 -6.88
CA LYS A 367 18.53 23.07 -7.95
C LYS A 367 17.53 21.93 -8.16
N LEU A 368 17.00 21.36 -7.08
CA LEU A 368 16.09 20.21 -7.19
C LEU A 368 14.69 20.63 -7.62
N LEU A 369 14.21 21.80 -7.14
CA LEU A 369 12.89 22.32 -7.47
C LEU A 369 12.86 23.11 -8.79
N GLY A 370 14.02 23.47 -9.35
CA GLY A 370 14.10 24.34 -10.53
C GLY A 370 13.64 25.77 -10.24
N THR A 371 13.99 26.32 -9.07
CA THR A 371 13.51 27.62 -8.57
C THR A 371 14.67 28.53 -8.17
N ASP A 372 14.34 29.80 -7.95
CA ASP A 372 15.23 30.84 -7.37
C ASP A 372 14.63 31.37 -6.05
N PHE A 373 14.23 30.46 -5.15
CA PHE A 373 13.67 30.85 -3.86
C PHE A 373 14.69 31.57 -3.00
N THR A 374 14.23 32.62 -2.29
CA THR A 374 15.02 33.29 -1.27
C THR A 374 14.99 32.51 0.05
N GLN A 375 15.91 32.87 0.96
CA GLN A 375 15.93 32.31 2.31
C GLN A 375 14.57 32.47 3.02
N GLU A 376 13.96 33.66 2.91
CA GLU A 376 12.69 33.99 3.55
C GLU A 376 11.55 33.13 3.02
N LYS A 377 11.51 32.87 1.70
CA LYS A 377 10.48 32.05 1.08
C LYS A 377 10.58 30.60 1.53
N VAL A 378 11.81 30.07 1.67
CA VAL A 378 12.04 28.71 2.20
C VAL A 378 11.59 28.62 3.66
N ILE A 379 11.93 29.60 4.50
CA ILE A 379 11.50 29.63 5.91
C ILE A 379 9.98 29.72 6.02
N ASP A 380 9.32 30.57 5.23
CA ASP A 380 7.85 30.69 5.22
C ASP A 380 7.21 29.34 4.82
N ALA A 381 7.68 28.72 3.74
CA ALA A 381 7.17 27.44 3.27
C ALA A 381 7.27 26.35 4.35
N LEU A 382 8.43 26.20 4.99
CA LEU A 382 8.65 25.18 6.04
C LEU A 382 7.85 25.49 7.31
N THR A 383 7.65 26.77 7.64
CA THR A 383 6.82 27.20 8.76
C THR A 383 5.34 26.83 8.53
N ARG A 384 4.85 27.00 7.30
CA ARG A 384 3.50 26.57 6.88
C ARG A 384 3.31 25.06 6.97
N MET A 385 4.39 24.28 6.90
CA MET A 385 4.37 22.83 7.11
C MET A 385 4.52 22.42 8.58
N GLY A 386 4.54 23.40 9.51
CA GLY A 386 4.56 23.17 10.95
C GLY A 386 5.94 22.92 11.57
N SER A 387 7.01 23.14 10.82
CA SER A 387 8.38 22.96 11.29
C SER A 387 8.99 24.26 11.82
N THR A 388 9.90 24.14 12.79
CA THR A 388 10.75 25.26 13.23
C THR A 388 12.06 25.24 12.44
N VAL A 389 12.48 26.38 11.90
CA VAL A 389 13.66 26.46 11.02
C VAL A 389 14.59 27.55 11.48
N THR A 390 15.89 27.25 11.48
CA THR A 390 16.95 28.25 11.61
C THR A 390 17.80 28.25 10.34
N ALA A 391 18.29 29.42 9.91
CA ALA A 391 19.12 29.57 8.74
C ALA A 391 20.48 30.17 9.14
N GLN A 392 21.56 29.64 8.61
CA GLN A 392 22.93 30.14 8.83
C GLN A 392 23.64 30.27 7.49
N LYS A 393 24.46 31.33 7.35
CA LYS A 393 25.31 31.52 6.18
C LYS A 393 26.44 30.47 6.19
N ASP A 394 26.61 29.76 5.06
CA ASP A 394 27.64 28.76 4.85
C ASP A 394 28.43 29.08 3.56
N GLY A 395 29.47 29.91 3.70
CA GLY A 395 30.18 30.49 2.56
C GLY A 395 29.28 31.41 1.72
N ASP A 396 29.10 31.04 0.45
CA ASP A 396 28.22 31.77 -0.48
C ASP A 396 26.79 31.17 -0.50
N ASP A 397 26.50 30.16 0.33
CA ASP A 397 25.22 29.48 0.43
C ASP A 397 24.53 29.76 1.79
N VAL A 398 23.31 29.25 1.95
CA VAL A 398 22.55 29.27 3.21
C VAL A 398 22.20 27.84 3.60
N GLU A 399 22.59 27.42 4.80
CA GLU A 399 22.20 26.14 5.39
C GLU A 399 21.01 26.35 6.32
N PHE A 400 19.94 25.59 6.06
CA PHE A 400 18.78 25.50 6.94
C PHE A 400 18.91 24.31 7.86
N THR A 401 18.61 24.51 9.15
CA THR A 401 18.43 23.44 10.12
C THR A 401 16.96 23.41 10.51
N LEU A 402 16.29 22.31 10.18
CA LEU A 402 14.88 22.07 10.46
C LEU A 402 14.73 21.23 11.73
N PHE A 403 13.86 21.66 12.62
CA PHE A 403 13.40 20.95 13.81
C PHE A 403 11.95 20.51 13.57
N PRO A 404 11.70 19.20 13.44
CA PRO A 404 10.35 18.70 13.19
C PRO A 404 9.37 19.05 14.30
N ALA A 405 8.09 19.21 13.95
CA ALA A 405 7.02 19.22 14.93
C ALA A 405 7.00 17.91 15.74
N PRO A 406 6.53 17.90 17.00
CA PRO A 406 6.61 16.74 17.87
C PRO A 406 5.82 15.51 17.38
N TYR A 407 4.90 15.70 16.47
CA TYR A 407 4.08 14.65 15.85
C TYR A 407 4.65 14.15 14.51
N ARG A 408 5.86 14.60 14.10
CA ARG A 408 6.51 14.22 12.83
C ARG A 408 7.85 13.52 13.07
N ASN A 409 8.14 12.46 12.29
CA ASN A 409 9.44 11.77 12.28
C ASN A 409 9.87 11.36 10.86
N ASP A 410 9.32 12.01 9.85
CA ASP A 410 9.49 11.68 8.43
C ASP A 410 10.70 12.37 7.76
N PHE A 411 11.46 13.21 8.49
CA PHE A 411 12.66 13.89 7.97
C PHE A 411 13.91 13.01 8.12
N LEU A 412 14.16 12.14 7.15
CA LEU A 412 15.30 11.22 7.13
C LEU A 412 16.49 11.76 6.33
N HIS A 413 16.21 12.64 5.34
CA HIS A 413 17.19 13.17 4.42
C HIS A 413 16.84 14.61 4.00
N GLU A 414 17.78 15.34 3.37
CA GLU A 414 17.54 16.71 2.86
C GLU A 414 16.35 16.79 1.87
N VAL A 415 16.07 15.72 1.12
CA VAL A 415 14.96 15.70 0.17
C VAL A 415 13.60 15.79 0.83
N ASP A 416 13.45 15.35 2.07
CA ASP A 416 12.20 15.46 2.84
C ASP A 416 11.93 16.93 3.19
N ILE A 417 13.00 17.72 3.47
CA ILE A 417 12.89 19.18 3.63
C ILE A 417 12.49 19.84 2.32
N ILE A 418 13.09 19.41 1.20
CA ILE A 418 12.81 19.96 -0.13
C ILE A 418 11.36 19.67 -0.54
N GLU A 419 10.83 18.50 -0.22
CA GLU A 419 9.43 18.17 -0.43
C GLU A 419 8.50 19.09 0.38
N ASP A 420 8.81 19.31 1.66
CA ASP A 420 8.03 20.24 2.49
C ASP A 420 8.11 21.69 1.99
N VAL A 421 9.26 22.13 1.47
CA VAL A 421 9.37 23.44 0.81
C VAL A 421 8.44 23.52 -0.40
N MET A 422 8.41 22.49 -1.23
CA MET A 422 7.55 22.41 -2.42
C MET A 422 6.06 22.50 -2.05
N ILE A 423 5.62 21.72 -1.07
CA ILE A 423 4.22 21.70 -0.62
C ILE A 423 3.86 23.01 0.08
N GLY A 424 4.73 23.50 0.97
CA GLY A 424 4.49 24.73 1.71
C GLY A 424 4.48 25.99 0.84
N ALA A 425 5.25 26.00 -0.26
CA ALA A 425 5.20 27.05 -1.27
C ALA A 425 3.95 26.99 -2.16
N GLY A 426 3.29 25.83 -2.22
CA GLY A 426 2.13 25.54 -3.06
C GLY A 426 2.53 25.02 -4.44
N LEU A 427 2.06 23.82 -4.78
CA LEU A 427 2.37 23.16 -6.05
C LEU A 427 1.87 23.97 -7.27
N GLU A 428 0.80 24.72 -7.11
CA GLU A 428 0.23 25.61 -8.11
C GLU A 428 1.13 26.80 -8.48
N ASN A 429 2.16 27.08 -7.69
CA ASN A 429 3.12 28.16 -7.93
C ASN A 429 4.34 27.69 -8.75
N PHE A 430 4.38 26.41 -9.18
CA PHE A 430 5.42 25.88 -10.05
C PHE A 430 4.91 25.84 -11.48
N GLU A 431 5.54 26.62 -12.36
CA GLU A 431 5.20 26.59 -13.79
C GLU A 431 5.95 25.44 -14.47
N PRO A 432 5.26 24.54 -15.18
CA PRO A 432 5.91 23.46 -15.89
C PRO A 432 6.69 24.00 -17.09
N GLU A 433 7.96 23.63 -17.19
CA GLU A 433 8.82 23.95 -18.32
C GLU A 433 8.94 22.76 -19.26
N THR A 434 8.77 23.01 -20.57
CA THR A 434 9.03 22.00 -21.58
C THR A 434 10.53 21.82 -21.73
N PRO A 435 11.10 20.60 -21.62
CA PRO A 435 12.51 20.36 -21.87
C PRO A 435 12.92 20.83 -23.26
N SER A 436 13.95 21.65 -23.33
CA SER A 436 14.56 22.14 -24.60
C SER A 436 15.63 21.21 -25.13
N ASP A 437 16.22 20.40 -24.24
CA ASP A 437 17.25 19.44 -24.58
C ASP A 437 16.65 18.12 -25.02
N PHE A 438 17.34 17.44 -25.92
CA PHE A 438 16.99 16.11 -26.34
C PHE A 438 18.16 15.14 -26.09
N THR A 439 17.83 13.90 -25.83
CA THR A 439 18.79 12.82 -25.70
C THR A 439 18.59 11.81 -26.84
N ILE A 440 19.70 11.26 -27.33
CA ILE A 440 19.63 10.16 -28.31
C ILE A 440 19.44 8.87 -27.50
N GLY A 441 18.21 8.39 -27.51
CA GLY A 441 17.89 7.09 -26.91
C GLY A 441 18.35 5.92 -27.78
N ARG A 442 18.62 4.78 -27.14
CA ARG A 442 18.89 3.51 -27.81
C ARG A 442 17.97 2.43 -27.22
N LEU A 443 17.56 1.52 -28.07
CA LEU A 443 16.86 0.32 -27.61
C LEU A 443 17.87 -0.64 -26.98
N LEU A 444 17.44 -1.35 -25.95
CA LEU A 444 18.18 -2.50 -25.44
C LEU A 444 18.22 -3.59 -26.51
N PRO A 445 19.31 -4.40 -26.59
CA PRO A 445 19.43 -5.49 -27.56
C PRO A 445 18.21 -6.41 -27.56
N ILE A 446 17.73 -6.78 -26.39
CA ILE A 446 16.52 -7.62 -26.22
C ILE A 446 15.26 -6.96 -26.80
N THR A 447 15.10 -5.64 -26.68
CA THR A 447 13.95 -4.92 -27.24
C THR A 447 14.02 -4.91 -28.78
N TYR A 448 15.21 -4.72 -29.32
CA TYR A 448 15.42 -4.75 -30.77
C TYR A 448 15.15 -6.15 -31.33
N LEU A 449 15.71 -7.21 -30.68
CA LEU A 449 15.50 -8.60 -31.07
C LEU A 449 14.02 -8.98 -31.00
N SER A 450 13.34 -8.62 -29.90
CA SER A 450 11.90 -8.88 -29.74
C SER A 450 11.06 -8.23 -30.84
N ARG A 451 11.38 -7.00 -31.24
CA ARG A 451 10.67 -6.33 -32.37
C ARG A 451 10.89 -7.04 -33.68
N LYS A 452 12.13 -7.47 -33.99
CA LYS A 452 12.42 -8.29 -35.17
C LYS A 452 11.65 -9.61 -35.15
N ALA A 453 11.73 -10.35 -34.03
CA ALA A 453 11.03 -11.63 -33.85
C ALA A 453 9.51 -11.47 -34.02
N LYS A 454 8.92 -10.42 -33.45
CA LYS A 454 7.50 -10.10 -33.64
C LYS A 454 7.14 -9.94 -35.13
N THR A 455 7.89 -9.13 -35.83
CA THR A 455 7.65 -8.88 -37.26
C THR A 455 7.75 -10.18 -38.08
N LEU A 456 8.72 -11.03 -37.77
CA LEU A 456 8.89 -12.33 -38.42
C LEU A 456 7.73 -13.27 -38.14
N MET A 457 7.29 -13.39 -36.89
CA MET A 457 6.13 -14.24 -36.51
C MET A 457 4.85 -13.80 -37.21
N VAL A 458 4.60 -12.50 -37.31
CA VAL A 458 3.48 -11.98 -38.13
C VAL A 458 3.64 -12.34 -39.60
N GLY A 459 4.87 -12.25 -40.16
CA GLY A 459 5.18 -12.66 -41.53
C GLY A 459 4.97 -14.15 -41.77
N LEU A 460 5.16 -15.00 -40.77
CA LEU A 460 4.88 -16.45 -40.80
C LEU A 460 3.38 -16.77 -40.59
N GLY A 461 2.53 -15.76 -40.47
CA GLY A 461 1.08 -15.90 -40.35
C GLY A 461 0.56 -16.08 -38.92
N TYR A 462 1.37 -15.78 -37.92
CA TYR A 462 0.96 -15.86 -36.52
C TYR A 462 0.27 -14.58 -36.04
N GLN A 463 -0.75 -14.74 -35.21
CA GLN A 463 -1.41 -13.66 -34.46
C GLN A 463 -0.73 -13.47 -33.10
N GLU A 464 -0.33 -12.23 -32.81
CA GLU A 464 0.19 -11.89 -31.48
C GLU A 464 -0.90 -11.93 -30.41
N MET A 465 -0.57 -12.52 -29.27
CA MET A 465 -1.40 -12.58 -28.07
C MET A 465 -0.66 -11.93 -26.91
N ILE A 466 -1.40 -11.47 -25.91
CA ILE A 466 -0.87 -10.92 -24.66
C ILE A 466 -1.68 -11.48 -23.50
N PHE A 467 -1.00 -12.08 -22.54
CA PHE A 467 -1.63 -12.73 -21.38
C PHE A 467 -1.12 -12.18 -20.05
N ASN A 468 -1.85 -12.47 -18.99
CA ASN A 468 -1.40 -12.22 -17.63
C ASN A 468 -0.20 -13.12 -17.27
N TYR A 469 0.74 -12.56 -16.50
CA TYR A 469 1.92 -13.30 -16.03
C TYR A 469 1.62 -14.20 -14.83
N VAL A 470 0.45 -14.08 -14.23
CA VAL A 470 0.01 -14.84 -13.07
C VAL A 470 -1.25 -15.64 -13.40
N GLY A 471 -1.36 -16.84 -12.86
CA GLY A 471 -2.43 -17.77 -13.15
C GLY A 471 -2.68 -18.79 -12.03
N SER A 472 -3.53 -19.77 -12.33
CA SER A 472 -3.88 -20.84 -11.38
C SER A 472 -2.84 -21.97 -11.41
N LYS A 473 -2.83 -22.77 -10.34
CA LYS A 473 -2.08 -24.03 -10.30
C LYS A 473 -2.48 -24.95 -11.44
N LYS A 474 -3.79 -25.04 -11.68
CA LYS A 474 -4.34 -25.86 -12.76
C LYS A 474 -3.74 -25.51 -14.13
N ASP A 475 -3.68 -24.19 -14.44
CA ASP A 475 -3.24 -23.72 -15.77
C ASP A 475 -1.74 -23.89 -15.97
N TYR A 476 -0.92 -23.61 -14.95
CA TYR A 476 0.53 -23.53 -15.12
C TYR A 476 1.28 -24.80 -14.70
N ILE A 477 0.65 -25.68 -13.94
CA ILE A 477 1.29 -26.89 -13.40
C ILE A 477 0.53 -28.14 -13.83
N ASP A 478 -0.71 -28.29 -13.34
CA ASP A 478 -1.43 -29.57 -13.47
C ASP A 478 -1.75 -29.89 -14.95
N ASN A 479 -2.28 -28.93 -15.71
CA ASN A 479 -2.58 -29.14 -17.13
C ASN A 479 -1.33 -29.29 -18.01
N MET A 480 -0.19 -28.77 -17.56
CA MET A 480 1.06 -28.77 -18.30
C MET A 480 2.01 -29.94 -17.95
N LEU A 481 1.65 -30.77 -16.94
CA LEU A 481 2.49 -31.86 -16.44
C LEU A 481 3.86 -31.41 -15.92
N ILE A 482 3.95 -30.19 -15.39
CA ILE A 482 5.19 -29.57 -14.88
C ILE A 482 5.37 -29.88 -13.39
N ASP A 483 6.62 -30.12 -12.97
CA ASP A 483 6.96 -30.23 -11.54
C ASP A 483 6.80 -28.86 -10.83
N PRO A 484 5.95 -28.77 -9.80
CA PRO A 484 5.69 -27.51 -9.09
C PRO A 484 6.93 -26.91 -8.40
N LYS A 485 7.99 -27.69 -8.16
CA LYS A 485 9.21 -27.23 -7.48
C LYS A 485 9.94 -26.08 -8.18
N HIS A 486 9.71 -25.91 -9.47
CA HIS A 486 10.38 -24.86 -10.25
C HIS A 486 9.51 -23.63 -10.49
N VAL A 487 8.26 -23.65 -10.05
CA VAL A 487 7.28 -22.57 -10.28
C VAL A 487 7.18 -21.69 -9.05
N ILE A 488 7.12 -20.37 -9.26
CA ILE A 488 7.04 -19.38 -8.19
C ILE A 488 5.59 -19.28 -7.70
N GLU A 489 5.38 -19.60 -6.42
CA GLU A 489 4.08 -19.46 -5.76
C GLU A 489 3.97 -18.12 -5.05
N ILE A 490 2.79 -17.47 -5.14
CA ILE A 490 2.48 -16.20 -4.48
C ILE A 490 1.92 -16.50 -3.10
N ALA A 491 2.59 -16.05 -2.03
CA ALA A 491 2.24 -16.36 -0.65
C ALA A 491 0.85 -15.88 -0.21
N ASN A 492 0.33 -14.81 -0.81
CA ASN A 492 -0.97 -14.20 -0.48
C ASN A 492 -1.75 -13.81 -1.74
N PRO A 493 -2.16 -14.78 -2.58
CA PRO A 493 -2.81 -14.50 -3.84
C PRO A 493 -4.18 -13.85 -3.62
N MET A 494 -4.60 -13.00 -4.56
CA MET A 494 -5.93 -12.35 -4.52
C MET A 494 -7.06 -13.36 -4.73
N SER A 495 -6.81 -14.45 -5.45
CA SER A 495 -7.74 -15.55 -5.68
C SER A 495 -6.96 -16.77 -6.21
N GLU A 496 -7.60 -17.93 -6.27
CA GLU A 496 -7.03 -19.16 -6.84
C GLU A 496 -6.58 -18.99 -8.31
N ASN A 497 -7.11 -18.01 -9.03
CA ASN A 497 -6.73 -17.71 -10.41
C ASN A 497 -5.41 -16.93 -10.54
N TYR A 498 -4.77 -16.54 -9.43
CA TYR A 498 -3.55 -15.71 -9.41
C TYR A 498 -2.53 -16.23 -8.38
N GLN A 499 -2.40 -17.57 -8.27
CA GLN A 499 -1.54 -18.21 -7.28
C GLN A 499 -0.09 -18.34 -7.70
N PHE A 500 0.17 -18.48 -9.00
CA PHE A 500 1.49 -18.79 -9.53
C PHE A 500 1.93 -17.80 -10.60
N VAL A 501 3.24 -17.55 -10.67
CA VAL A 501 3.86 -16.83 -11.79
C VAL A 501 4.19 -17.83 -12.88
N ARG A 502 3.90 -17.52 -14.15
CA ARG A 502 4.16 -18.43 -15.26
C ARG A 502 5.64 -18.67 -15.46
N SER A 503 6.02 -19.93 -15.63
CA SER A 503 7.38 -20.37 -15.98
C SER A 503 7.59 -20.55 -17.49
N ASP A 504 6.50 -20.54 -18.27
CA ASP A 504 6.47 -20.67 -19.73
C ASP A 504 5.30 -19.88 -20.34
N ILE A 505 5.39 -19.63 -21.64
CA ILE A 505 4.33 -18.94 -22.40
C ILE A 505 3.34 -19.96 -22.97
N LEU A 506 3.79 -21.18 -23.23
CA LEU A 506 3.02 -22.21 -23.91
C LEU A 506 1.70 -22.53 -23.17
N SER A 507 1.72 -22.54 -21.84
CA SER A 507 0.52 -22.68 -21.00
C SER A 507 -0.55 -21.61 -21.28
N SER A 508 -0.12 -20.37 -21.49
CA SER A 508 -1.01 -19.26 -21.83
C SER A 508 -1.61 -19.40 -23.24
N LEU A 509 -0.80 -19.87 -24.18
CA LEU A 509 -1.26 -20.11 -25.56
C LEU A 509 -2.25 -21.28 -25.62
N LEU A 510 -2.00 -22.40 -24.91
CA LEU A 510 -2.93 -23.52 -24.83
C LEU A 510 -4.25 -23.12 -24.16
N ARG A 511 -4.19 -22.25 -23.15
CA ARG A 511 -5.40 -21.67 -22.53
C ARG A 511 -6.22 -20.87 -23.55
N ALA A 512 -5.59 -20.10 -24.42
CA ALA A 512 -6.27 -19.37 -25.48
C ALA A 512 -6.88 -20.33 -26.51
N GLU A 513 -6.13 -21.33 -26.96
CA GLU A 513 -6.60 -22.34 -27.89
C GLU A 513 -7.82 -23.09 -27.35
N SER A 514 -7.83 -23.47 -26.07
CA SER A 514 -8.95 -24.13 -25.42
C SER A 514 -10.26 -23.32 -25.45
N LYS A 515 -10.18 -22.01 -25.73
CA LYS A 515 -11.34 -21.09 -25.83
C LYS A 515 -11.67 -20.73 -27.28
N SER A 516 -10.88 -21.18 -28.25
CA SER A 516 -10.94 -20.80 -29.66
C SER A 516 -11.67 -21.83 -30.56
N ALA A 517 -12.42 -22.75 -29.96
CA ALA A 517 -13.08 -23.87 -30.67
C ALA A 517 -13.98 -23.47 -31.87
N ASN A 518 -14.44 -22.21 -31.92
CA ASN A 518 -15.30 -21.71 -33.00
C ASN A 518 -14.53 -20.95 -34.10
N ALA A 519 -13.22 -20.85 -34.00
CA ALA A 519 -12.38 -20.19 -35.00
C ALA A 519 -12.07 -21.15 -36.16
N ILE A 520 -11.65 -20.60 -37.31
CA ILE A 520 -11.32 -21.38 -38.53
C ILE A 520 -9.85 -21.81 -38.46
N PHE A 521 -9.58 -23.11 -38.55
CA PHE A 521 -8.22 -23.65 -38.60
C PHE A 521 -7.49 -23.31 -39.90
N PRO A 522 -6.13 -23.19 -39.92
CA PRO A 522 -5.25 -23.37 -38.75
C PRO A 522 -5.24 -22.16 -37.79
N HIS A 523 -5.12 -22.39 -36.50
CA HIS A 523 -4.82 -21.33 -35.57
C HIS A 523 -3.31 -21.23 -35.37
N LYS A 524 -2.74 -20.07 -35.64
CA LYS A 524 -1.33 -19.75 -35.39
C LYS A 524 -1.26 -18.57 -34.45
N ILE A 525 -0.83 -18.79 -33.22
CA ILE A 525 -0.76 -17.76 -32.19
C ILE A 525 0.62 -17.73 -31.52
N PHE A 526 1.08 -16.54 -31.12
CA PHE A 526 2.35 -16.38 -30.41
C PHE A 526 2.26 -15.26 -29.38
N GLU A 527 3.18 -15.28 -28.43
CA GLU A 527 3.43 -14.18 -27.49
C GLU A 527 4.93 -13.98 -27.31
N ILE A 528 5.38 -12.74 -27.24
CA ILE A 528 6.68 -12.38 -26.67
C ILE A 528 6.44 -11.76 -25.30
N GLY A 529 6.79 -12.50 -24.26
CA GLY A 529 6.46 -12.12 -22.90
C GLY A 529 7.48 -12.58 -21.87
N LYS A 530 7.32 -12.10 -20.64
CA LYS A 530 8.18 -12.51 -19.53
C LYS A 530 7.69 -13.80 -18.91
N VAL A 531 8.65 -14.64 -18.55
CA VAL A 531 8.50 -15.82 -17.69
C VAL A 531 9.46 -15.73 -16.52
N ALA A 532 9.16 -16.39 -15.40
CA ALA A 532 10.05 -16.39 -14.25
C ALA A 532 10.07 -17.76 -13.57
N TYR A 533 11.24 -18.13 -13.05
CA TYR A 533 11.44 -19.40 -12.33
C TYR A 533 12.40 -19.22 -11.15
N LEU A 534 12.40 -20.16 -10.24
CA LEU A 534 13.30 -20.19 -9.09
C LEU A 534 14.76 -20.34 -9.55
N CYS A 535 15.67 -19.56 -8.99
CA CYS A 535 17.09 -19.56 -9.30
C CYS A 535 17.88 -19.14 -8.07
N GLU A 536 18.59 -20.09 -7.45
CA GLU A 536 19.36 -19.85 -6.22
C GLU A 536 20.58 -18.95 -6.43
N GLU A 537 21.05 -18.83 -7.67
CA GLU A 537 22.20 -17.98 -8.04
C GLU A 537 21.87 -16.49 -8.02
N GLU A 538 20.59 -16.14 -8.11
CA GLU A 538 20.13 -14.74 -8.10
C GLU A 538 19.87 -14.26 -6.66
N ASN A 539 20.21 -13.01 -6.37
CA ASN A 539 20.00 -12.42 -5.03
C ASN A 539 18.52 -12.36 -4.62
N THR A 540 17.59 -12.39 -5.58
CA THR A 540 16.14 -12.46 -5.35
C THR A 540 15.61 -13.87 -5.23
N GLY A 541 16.45 -14.89 -5.47
CA GLY A 541 16.06 -16.29 -5.56
C GLY A 541 15.22 -16.62 -6.81
N THR A 542 15.12 -15.70 -7.76
CA THR A 542 14.31 -15.86 -8.98
C THR A 542 14.99 -15.25 -10.18
N ARG A 543 14.80 -15.84 -11.37
CA ARG A 543 15.26 -15.32 -12.65
C ARG A 543 14.08 -15.07 -13.58
N THR A 544 14.05 -13.88 -14.16
CA THR A 544 13.07 -13.50 -15.19
C THR A 544 13.73 -13.53 -16.56
N ARG A 545 13.03 -14.06 -17.57
CA ARG A 545 13.47 -14.14 -18.97
C ARG A 545 12.41 -13.60 -19.90
N GLN A 546 12.84 -13.09 -21.05
CA GLN A 546 11.97 -12.67 -22.15
C GLN A 546 11.93 -13.81 -23.17
N ASN A 547 10.80 -14.49 -23.26
CA ASN A 547 10.63 -15.63 -24.16
C ASN A 547 9.65 -15.29 -25.29
N LEU A 548 9.86 -15.97 -26.44
CA LEU A 548 8.88 -16.09 -27.50
C LEU A 548 8.27 -17.49 -27.43
N GLY A 549 6.97 -17.58 -27.17
CA GLY A 549 6.20 -18.81 -27.28
C GLY A 549 5.32 -18.78 -28.52
N PHE A 550 5.16 -19.93 -29.21
CA PHE A 550 4.26 -20.06 -30.35
C PHE A 550 3.49 -21.38 -30.30
N LEU A 551 2.32 -21.38 -30.90
CA LEU A 551 1.43 -22.53 -31.01
C LEU A 551 0.74 -22.55 -32.36
N THR A 552 0.75 -23.70 -33.02
CA THR A 552 -0.06 -23.97 -34.23
C THR A 552 -1.01 -25.14 -33.92
N ALA A 553 -2.29 -24.91 -34.11
CA ALA A 553 -3.35 -25.93 -34.00
C ALA A 553 -3.96 -26.16 -35.39
N ALA A 554 -3.91 -27.41 -35.88
CA ALA A 554 -4.48 -27.81 -37.17
C ALA A 554 -4.69 -29.33 -37.21
N ASN A 555 -5.63 -29.79 -38.05
CA ASN A 555 -5.94 -31.22 -38.15
C ASN A 555 -4.74 -32.12 -38.54
N ASN A 556 -3.74 -31.55 -39.20
CA ASN A 556 -2.55 -32.25 -39.67
C ASN A 556 -1.25 -31.66 -39.11
N ALA A 557 -1.32 -30.88 -38.02
CA ALA A 557 -0.14 -30.32 -37.37
C ALA A 557 0.82 -31.42 -36.91
N ASN A 558 2.09 -31.27 -37.22
CA ASN A 558 3.12 -32.28 -36.96
C ASN A 558 4.47 -31.62 -36.62
N PHE A 559 5.45 -32.42 -36.16
CA PHE A 559 6.78 -31.96 -35.78
C PHE A 559 7.48 -31.07 -36.81
N ASN A 560 7.34 -31.41 -38.12
CA ASN A 560 8.00 -30.65 -39.19
C ASN A 560 7.46 -29.21 -39.30
N ASP A 561 6.18 -29.00 -38.96
CA ASP A 561 5.63 -27.63 -38.97
C ASP A 561 6.33 -26.77 -37.92
N ALA A 562 6.46 -27.27 -36.67
CA ALA A 562 7.19 -26.54 -35.62
C ALA A 562 8.69 -26.37 -35.96
N ALA A 563 9.32 -27.39 -36.56
CA ALA A 563 10.72 -27.33 -36.95
C ALA A 563 10.95 -26.26 -38.05
N SER A 564 10.04 -26.20 -39.03
CA SER A 564 10.10 -25.20 -40.09
C SER A 564 9.96 -23.77 -39.57
N GLU A 565 9.03 -23.53 -38.62
CA GLU A 565 8.81 -22.22 -38.01
C GLU A 565 10.02 -21.77 -37.18
N VAL A 566 10.60 -22.65 -36.38
CA VAL A 566 11.82 -22.38 -35.59
C VAL A 566 13.00 -22.11 -36.54
N SER A 567 13.16 -22.92 -37.61
CA SER A 567 14.21 -22.74 -38.59
C SER A 567 14.08 -21.38 -39.28
N ALA A 568 12.89 -21.02 -39.75
CA ALA A 568 12.65 -19.74 -40.41
C ALA A 568 12.92 -18.56 -39.43
N LEU A 569 12.42 -18.64 -38.20
CA LEU A 569 12.64 -17.60 -37.19
C LEU A 569 14.13 -17.36 -36.94
N LEU A 570 14.90 -18.42 -36.65
CA LEU A 570 16.32 -18.30 -36.29
C LEU A 570 17.16 -17.88 -37.49
N TYR A 571 16.86 -18.40 -38.71
CA TYR A 571 17.51 -17.97 -39.95
C TYR A 571 17.36 -16.46 -40.20
N PHE A 572 16.16 -15.94 -40.12
CA PHE A 572 15.91 -14.50 -40.36
C PHE A 572 16.36 -13.60 -39.20
N LEU A 573 16.59 -14.17 -38.01
CA LEU A 573 17.22 -13.47 -36.90
C LEU A 573 18.75 -13.50 -36.98
N ASP A 574 19.32 -14.20 -37.95
CA ASP A 574 20.77 -14.37 -38.17
C ASP A 574 21.48 -15.14 -37.04
N HIS A 575 20.79 -16.16 -36.52
CA HIS A 575 21.34 -17.05 -35.49
C HIS A 575 21.60 -18.45 -36.01
N THR A 576 22.83 -18.94 -35.82
CA THR A 576 23.18 -20.35 -36.04
C THR A 576 22.70 -21.17 -34.84
N TYR A 577 22.18 -22.36 -35.11
CA TYR A 577 21.64 -23.22 -34.06
C TYR A 577 21.85 -24.70 -34.39
N GLU A 578 21.76 -25.51 -33.35
CA GLU A 578 21.73 -26.97 -33.42
C GLU A 578 20.48 -27.49 -32.74
N VAL A 579 20.00 -28.65 -33.14
CA VAL A 579 18.90 -29.34 -32.49
C VAL A 579 19.39 -30.65 -31.84
N THR A 580 18.93 -30.93 -30.65
CA THR A 580 19.26 -32.15 -29.90
C THR A 580 17.99 -32.79 -29.34
N GLU A 581 18.11 -34.05 -28.96
CA GLU A 581 17.02 -34.74 -28.28
C GLU A 581 16.59 -33.98 -27.00
N SER A 582 15.30 -34.05 -26.70
CA SER A 582 14.70 -33.46 -25.51
C SER A 582 13.71 -34.43 -24.88
N ASP A 583 13.54 -34.35 -23.56
CA ASP A 583 12.59 -35.15 -22.78
C ASP A 583 11.77 -34.21 -21.87
N ASP A 584 10.94 -33.39 -22.49
CA ASP A 584 10.04 -32.48 -21.78
C ASP A 584 8.63 -33.09 -21.76
N PRO A 585 8.00 -33.26 -20.60
CA PRO A 585 6.72 -33.95 -20.45
C PRO A 585 5.55 -33.25 -21.17
N ARG A 586 5.70 -32.01 -21.56
CA ARG A 586 4.67 -31.26 -22.31
C ARG A 586 4.54 -31.72 -23.77
N PHE A 587 5.53 -32.43 -24.28
CA PHE A 587 5.60 -32.85 -25.68
C PHE A 587 5.64 -34.38 -25.83
N ILE A 588 5.33 -34.86 -27.01
CA ILE A 588 5.38 -36.29 -27.32
C ILE A 588 6.84 -36.76 -27.34
N PRO A 589 7.20 -37.83 -26.60
CA PRO A 589 8.53 -38.45 -26.66
C PRO A 589 8.94 -38.80 -28.10
N GLY A 590 10.15 -38.44 -28.51
CA GLY A 590 10.66 -38.67 -29.88
C GLY A 590 10.10 -37.74 -30.94
N ARG A 591 9.19 -36.78 -30.57
CA ARG A 591 8.66 -35.74 -31.47
C ARG A 591 8.85 -34.35 -30.87
N GLN A 592 9.99 -34.14 -30.24
CA GLN A 592 10.42 -32.89 -29.64
C GLN A 592 11.92 -32.71 -29.81
N ALA A 593 12.35 -31.47 -29.77
CA ALA A 593 13.76 -31.13 -29.86
C ALA A 593 14.10 -29.89 -29.03
N ALA A 594 15.25 -29.91 -28.37
CA ALA A 594 15.85 -28.74 -27.77
C ALA A 594 16.65 -27.96 -28.83
N VAL A 595 16.60 -26.64 -28.77
CA VAL A 595 17.35 -25.73 -29.62
C VAL A 595 18.54 -25.21 -28.83
N LEU A 596 19.73 -25.34 -29.44
CA LEU A 596 20.99 -24.89 -28.87
C LEU A 596 21.58 -23.78 -29.75
N ALA A 597 22.04 -22.70 -29.16
CA ALA A 597 22.88 -21.70 -29.79
C ALA A 597 24.17 -21.53 -28.98
N ASN A 598 25.31 -21.60 -29.65
CA ASN A 598 26.62 -21.56 -29.01
C ASN A 598 26.78 -22.57 -27.84
N GLY A 599 26.20 -23.77 -28.00
CA GLY A 599 26.22 -24.84 -27.00
C GLY A 599 25.29 -24.63 -25.78
N LYS A 600 24.52 -23.53 -25.77
CA LYS A 600 23.52 -23.27 -24.72
C LYS A 600 22.12 -23.56 -25.20
N LYS A 601 21.28 -24.15 -24.37
CA LYS A 601 19.86 -24.36 -24.68
C LYS A 601 19.14 -23.00 -24.66
N ILE A 602 18.61 -22.61 -25.80
CA ILE A 602 17.82 -21.39 -25.99
C ILE A 602 16.33 -21.67 -26.17
N GLY A 603 15.91 -22.92 -26.32
CA GLY A 603 14.50 -23.21 -26.48
C GLY A 603 14.18 -24.70 -26.63
N ILE A 604 12.90 -24.94 -26.87
CA ILE A 604 12.33 -26.25 -27.12
C ILE A 604 11.12 -26.13 -28.04
N PHE A 605 10.88 -27.13 -28.87
CA PHE A 605 9.68 -27.23 -29.69
C PHE A 605 9.31 -28.68 -29.96
N GLY A 606 8.06 -28.91 -30.36
CA GLY A 606 7.59 -30.25 -30.69
C GLY A 606 6.07 -30.36 -30.84
N GLU A 607 5.61 -31.62 -30.95
CA GLU A 607 4.18 -31.95 -30.87
C GLU A 607 3.74 -32.00 -29.41
N ILE A 608 2.65 -31.27 -29.09
CA ILE A 608 2.10 -31.22 -27.73
C ILE A 608 1.58 -32.60 -27.32
N HIS A 609 1.91 -33.02 -26.10
CA HIS A 609 1.52 -34.33 -25.57
C HIS A 609 -0.02 -34.48 -25.51
N PRO A 610 -0.61 -35.62 -25.95
CA PRO A 610 -2.07 -35.81 -25.92
C PRO A 610 -2.71 -35.59 -24.55
N GLN A 611 -2.03 -35.97 -23.46
CA GLN A 611 -2.55 -35.74 -22.12
C GLN A 611 -2.64 -34.22 -21.80
N VAL A 612 -1.68 -33.41 -22.26
CA VAL A 612 -1.74 -31.93 -22.13
C VAL A 612 -2.94 -31.39 -22.91
N LEU A 613 -3.12 -31.84 -24.16
CA LEU A 613 -4.28 -31.42 -24.97
C LEU A 613 -5.61 -31.82 -24.30
N GLU A 614 -5.71 -33.04 -23.77
CA GLU A 614 -6.88 -33.52 -23.03
C GLU A 614 -7.17 -32.67 -21.78
N ASN A 615 -6.14 -32.35 -20.99
CA ASN A 615 -6.26 -31.50 -19.81
C ASN A 615 -6.81 -30.11 -20.17
N TRP A 616 -6.48 -29.58 -21.34
CA TRP A 616 -6.98 -28.32 -21.85
C TRP A 616 -8.30 -28.46 -22.65
N SER A 617 -8.81 -29.69 -22.84
CA SER A 617 -9.98 -29.99 -23.69
C SER A 617 -9.81 -29.56 -25.15
N ILE A 618 -8.59 -29.66 -25.69
CA ILE A 618 -8.25 -29.40 -27.08
C ILE A 618 -8.32 -30.72 -27.85
N THR A 619 -9.08 -30.75 -28.95
CA THR A 619 -9.39 -31.96 -29.71
C THR A 619 -8.60 -32.11 -30.99
N VAL A 620 -7.81 -31.09 -31.37
CA VAL A 620 -6.98 -31.09 -32.58
C VAL A 620 -5.50 -31.19 -32.23
N PRO A 621 -4.67 -31.78 -33.08
CA PRO A 621 -3.25 -31.78 -32.89
C PRO A 621 -2.68 -30.37 -32.79
N CYS A 622 -1.76 -30.16 -31.88
CA CYS A 622 -1.04 -28.90 -31.71
C CYS A 622 0.47 -29.13 -31.74
N VAL A 623 1.16 -28.19 -32.36
CA VAL A 623 2.61 -28.08 -32.30
C VAL A 623 2.98 -26.71 -31.80
N GLY A 624 4.10 -26.63 -31.10
CA GLY A 624 4.53 -25.33 -30.57
C GLY A 624 5.92 -25.39 -29.97
N GLY A 625 6.34 -24.28 -29.44
CA GLY A 625 7.64 -24.17 -28.83
C GLY A 625 7.83 -22.86 -28.11
N GLU A 626 8.98 -22.75 -27.48
CA GLU A 626 9.38 -21.56 -26.73
C GLU A 626 10.87 -21.30 -26.90
N ILE A 627 11.23 -20.04 -27.18
CA ILE A 627 12.61 -19.60 -27.41
C ILE A 627 12.93 -18.47 -26.42
N ASP A 628 14.03 -18.60 -25.69
CA ASP A 628 14.59 -17.58 -24.79
C ASP A 628 15.30 -16.49 -25.62
N LEU A 629 14.61 -15.39 -25.84
CA LEU A 629 15.17 -14.26 -26.59
C LEU A 629 16.25 -13.51 -25.80
N GLU A 630 16.22 -13.60 -24.47
CA GLU A 630 17.19 -12.91 -23.62
C GLU A 630 18.55 -13.59 -23.67
N GLU A 631 18.60 -14.93 -23.71
CA GLU A 631 19.83 -15.66 -23.96
C GLU A 631 20.37 -15.40 -25.37
N MET A 632 19.50 -15.31 -26.37
CA MET A 632 19.88 -14.93 -27.74
C MET A 632 20.45 -13.51 -27.83
N ALA A 633 19.90 -12.55 -27.12
CA ALA A 633 20.33 -11.15 -27.19
C ALA A 633 21.71 -10.89 -26.55
N GLN A 634 22.26 -11.85 -25.81
CA GLN A 634 23.60 -11.77 -25.21
C GLN A 634 24.72 -12.15 -26.18
N HIS A 635 24.37 -12.70 -27.31
CA HIS A 635 25.27 -13.18 -28.38
C HIS A 635 25.01 -12.46 -29.70
#